data_8a1c6a460131f146814eabdb306d3770
#
_entry.id   8a1c6a460131f146814eabdb306d3770
#
_cell.length_a   1.000
_cell.length_b   1.000
_cell.length_c   1.000
_cell.angle_alpha   90.00
_cell.angle_beta   90.00
_cell.angle_gamma   90.00
#
_symmetry.space_group_name_H-M   'P 1'
#
loop_
_entity.id
_entity.type
_entity.pdbx_description
1 polymer ?
#
loop_
_entity_poly.entity_id
_entity_poly.type
_entity_poly.pdbx_seq_one_letter_code
_entity_poly.pdbx_strand_id
1 'polypeptide(L)'
;DYGIDDDLSDIDAIISTDYSSGDVDTITTGSGDDIIVGGMAGDIIDSGDGYNLVIGDNGSVTATDGSYQTLPNQPMTIGQIETTAFGVGGVDVITTGTGSDIVLGGHDEGSTTVNGTTYSGDSINVGSGHNIVLGDDGAIVYGDDSDPSDIDEIVSTSTTDAGGADTITSLGVQDIIIGGRFGDTINGGDGNN
;
A
#
# COMPACT_ATOMS: atom_id res chain seq x y z
N ASP A 1 10.26 9.36 12.46
CA ASP A 1 10.30 10.22 13.65
C ASP A 1 10.13 9.35 14.89
N TYR A 2 10.69 9.76 16.00
CA TYR A 2 10.64 9.08 17.28
C TYR A 2 10.39 10.14 18.35
N GLY A 3 9.16 10.37 18.78
CA GLY A 3 8.89 11.27 19.88
C GLY A 3 7.78 12.29 19.65
N ILE A 4 6.81 11.92 18.82
CA ILE A 4 5.55 12.69 18.72
C ILE A 4 4.69 12.43 19.97
N ASP A 5 4.72 11.19 20.47
CA ASP A 5 3.95 10.73 21.64
C ASP A 5 4.75 10.66 22.95
N ASP A 6 6.01 11.17 22.96
CA ASP A 6 6.96 11.08 24.07
C ASP A 6 7.49 9.64 24.37
N ASP A 7 7.19 8.63 23.56
CA ASP A 7 7.80 7.30 23.63
C ASP A 7 8.91 7.16 22.59
N LEU A 8 10.14 7.10 23.01
CA LEU A 8 11.32 6.97 22.15
C LEU A 8 11.62 5.52 21.76
N SER A 9 10.75 4.57 22.09
CA SER A 9 10.97 3.14 21.86
C SER A 9 10.33 2.63 20.59
N ASP A 10 9.45 3.39 19.96
CA ASP A 10 8.75 3.03 18.74
C ASP A 10 8.89 4.09 17.63
N ILE A 11 8.27 3.82 16.49
CA ILE A 11 8.31 4.70 15.32
C ILE A 11 7.00 5.46 15.22
N ASP A 12 7.05 6.79 15.27
CA ASP A 12 5.87 7.65 15.12
C ASP A 12 5.44 7.85 13.67
N ALA A 13 6.40 7.93 12.75
CA ALA A 13 6.07 8.17 11.35
C ALA A 13 7.14 7.65 10.38
N ILE A 14 6.67 7.09 9.27
CA ILE A 14 7.44 6.75 8.08
C ILE A 14 6.85 7.59 6.95
N ILE A 15 7.64 8.48 6.34
CA ILE A 15 7.14 9.45 5.36
C ILE A 15 8.14 9.59 4.22
N SER A 16 7.68 9.42 2.98
CA SER A 16 8.47 9.86 1.81
C SER A 16 8.42 11.39 1.70
N THR A 17 9.55 12.03 1.40
CA THR A 17 9.68 13.50 1.47
C THR A 17 10.21 14.15 0.21
N ASP A 18 10.79 13.41 -0.72
CA ASP A 18 11.22 13.96 -2.03
C ASP A 18 10.26 13.50 -3.12
N TYR A 19 9.50 14.43 -3.66
CA TYR A 19 8.51 14.21 -4.72
C TYR A 19 8.96 14.82 -6.05
N SER A 20 10.24 15.09 -6.21
CA SER A 20 10.74 15.82 -7.38
C SER A 20 11.59 14.98 -8.33
N SER A 21 12.06 13.84 -7.88
CA SER A 21 12.87 12.92 -8.68
C SER A 21 12.80 11.49 -8.14
N GLY A 22 12.66 10.54 -9.02
CA GLY A 22 12.72 9.10 -8.76
C GLY A 22 12.96 8.37 -10.08
N ASP A 23 13.42 7.16 -9.97
CA ASP A 23 13.60 6.21 -11.07
C ASP A 23 12.96 4.88 -10.67
N VAL A 24 12.73 4.00 -11.63
CA VAL A 24 12.20 2.65 -11.42
C VAL A 24 13.09 1.86 -10.47
N ASP A 25 12.55 1.44 -9.35
CA ASP A 25 13.23 0.61 -8.37
C ASP A 25 12.81 -0.86 -8.48
N THR A 26 13.66 -1.76 -8.03
CA THR A 26 13.32 -3.17 -7.86
C THR A 26 13.56 -3.55 -6.42
N ILE A 27 12.48 -3.79 -5.69
CA ILE A 27 12.48 -4.04 -4.24
C ILE A 27 12.07 -5.49 -4.00
N THR A 28 12.86 -6.23 -3.23
CA THR A 28 12.53 -7.59 -2.80
C THR A 28 12.90 -7.75 -1.34
N THR A 29 11.94 -8.08 -0.48
CA THR A 29 12.19 -8.20 0.96
C THR A 29 12.20 -9.65 1.46
N GLY A 30 11.32 -10.52 0.98
CA GLY A 30 11.37 -11.96 1.28
C GLY A 30 10.29 -12.39 2.26
N SER A 31 10.63 -13.02 3.37
CA SER A 31 9.65 -13.46 4.36
C SER A 31 9.78 -12.65 5.65
N GLY A 32 8.70 -12.18 6.14
CA GLY A 32 8.63 -11.32 7.33
C GLY A 32 7.53 -10.29 7.14
N ASP A 33 7.34 -9.45 8.14
CA ASP A 33 6.32 -8.40 8.09
C ASP A 33 7.03 -7.10 7.70
N ASP A 34 6.82 -6.65 6.48
CA ASP A 34 7.59 -5.56 5.88
C ASP A 34 6.73 -4.31 5.66
N ILE A 35 7.35 -3.12 5.79
CA ILE A 35 6.78 -1.85 5.36
C ILE A 35 7.60 -1.33 4.20
N ILE A 36 6.98 -1.17 3.04
CA ILE A 36 7.63 -0.76 1.80
C ILE A 36 6.93 0.49 1.26
N VAL A 37 7.72 1.48 0.88
CA VAL A 37 7.28 2.66 0.12
C VAL A 37 8.17 2.74 -1.11
N GLY A 38 7.61 2.52 -2.30
CA GLY A 38 8.32 2.52 -3.58
C GLY A 38 8.84 3.91 -3.90
N GLY A 39 7.98 4.86 -3.99
CA GLY A 39 8.36 6.26 -4.22
C GLY A 39 7.88 6.79 -5.55
N MET A 40 8.67 7.62 -6.21
CA MET A 40 8.34 8.13 -7.54
C MET A 40 8.72 7.15 -8.65
N ALA A 41 7.99 7.20 -9.74
CA ALA A 41 8.09 6.34 -10.90
C ALA A 41 7.55 4.93 -10.66
N GLY A 42 7.45 4.13 -11.71
CA GLY A 42 6.83 2.82 -11.61
C GLY A 42 7.80 1.74 -11.14
N ASP A 43 7.52 1.16 -9.99
CA ASP A 43 8.40 0.25 -9.28
C ASP A 43 8.02 -1.21 -9.46
N ILE A 44 8.98 -2.09 -9.19
CA ILE A 44 8.79 -3.53 -9.18
C ILE A 44 9.02 -4.01 -7.76
N ILE A 45 7.94 -4.40 -7.07
CA ILE A 45 7.95 -4.72 -5.65
C ILE A 45 7.53 -6.18 -5.45
N ASP A 46 8.35 -6.95 -4.76
CA ASP A 46 8.06 -8.30 -4.28
C ASP A 46 8.31 -8.35 -2.77
N SER A 47 7.25 -8.24 -1.99
CA SER A 47 7.36 -8.25 -0.53
C SER A 47 7.45 -9.66 0.06
N GLY A 48 7.09 -10.70 -0.72
CA GLY A 48 7.13 -12.08 -0.26
C GLY A 48 6.07 -12.42 0.79
N ASP A 49 6.34 -13.45 1.61
CA ASP A 49 5.39 -13.94 2.61
C ASP A 49 5.45 -13.11 3.90
N GLY A 50 4.30 -12.87 4.54
CA GLY A 50 4.16 -12.16 5.81
C GLY A 50 2.97 -11.21 5.82
N TYR A 51 2.90 -10.36 6.85
CA TYR A 51 1.92 -9.27 6.90
C TYR A 51 2.60 -8.00 6.37
N ASN A 52 2.41 -7.69 5.11
CA ASN A 52 3.14 -6.61 4.47
C ASN A 52 2.27 -5.37 4.29
N LEU A 53 2.88 -4.22 4.46
CA LEU A 53 2.33 -2.93 4.05
C LEU A 53 3.15 -2.40 2.88
N VAL A 54 2.52 -2.26 1.73
CA VAL A 54 3.15 -1.76 0.51
C VAL A 54 2.41 -0.51 0.04
N ILE A 55 3.15 0.56 -0.16
CA ILE A 55 2.70 1.75 -0.88
C ILE A 55 3.57 1.83 -2.13
N GLY A 56 2.97 1.70 -3.33
CA GLY A 56 3.71 1.71 -4.60
C GLY A 56 4.45 3.01 -4.79
N ASP A 57 3.75 4.09 -4.65
CA ASP A 57 4.27 5.45 -4.80
C ASP A 57 4.69 6.11 -3.47
N ASN A 58 4.55 7.42 -3.41
CA ASN A 58 4.83 8.22 -2.22
C ASN A 58 3.77 8.04 -1.15
N GLY A 59 4.17 7.88 0.09
CA GLY A 59 3.25 7.65 1.17
C GLY A 59 3.71 8.06 2.55
N SER A 60 2.77 7.92 3.46
CA SER A 60 2.92 8.21 4.87
C SER A 60 2.26 7.12 5.70
N VAL A 61 2.96 6.63 6.70
CA VAL A 61 2.42 5.77 7.76
C VAL A 61 2.66 6.49 9.07
N THR A 62 1.60 6.80 9.78
CA THR A 62 1.68 7.52 11.06
C THR A 62 1.13 6.67 12.19
N ALA A 63 1.77 6.79 13.36
CA ALA A 63 1.32 6.12 14.56
C ALA A 63 0.14 6.83 15.24
N THR A 64 -0.53 6.11 16.12
CA THR A 64 -1.50 6.63 17.08
C THR A 64 -1.19 6.15 18.48
N ASP A 65 -1.78 6.78 19.48
CA ASP A 65 -1.65 6.35 20.88
C ASP A 65 -2.18 4.92 21.05
N GLY A 66 -1.46 4.11 21.79
CA GLY A 66 -1.88 2.74 22.08
C GLY A 66 -0.74 1.73 21.93
N SER A 67 -1.07 0.47 22.10
CA SER A 67 -0.11 -0.63 22.00
C SER A 67 -0.61 -1.80 21.15
N TYR A 68 -1.44 -1.52 20.17
CA TYR A 68 -1.89 -2.53 19.22
C TYR A 68 -0.91 -2.64 18.04
N GLN A 69 -0.62 -3.85 17.65
CA GLN A 69 0.26 -4.10 16.48
C GLN A 69 -0.60 -4.52 15.29
N THR A 70 -0.92 -3.60 14.43
CA THR A 70 -1.60 -3.87 13.14
C THR A 70 -0.74 -4.77 12.26
N LEU A 71 0.56 -4.49 12.21
CA LEU A 71 1.56 -5.36 11.59
C LEU A 71 2.38 -6.02 12.72
N PRO A 72 2.35 -7.35 12.86
CA PRO A 72 3.16 -8.04 13.86
C PRO A 72 4.65 -7.69 13.73
N ASN A 73 5.34 -7.60 14.86
CA ASN A 73 6.78 -7.33 14.93
C ASN A 73 7.25 -5.95 14.43
N GLN A 74 6.37 -5.05 14.06
CA GLN A 74 6.74 -3.67 13.76
C GLN A 74 6.62 -2.81 15.02
N PRO A 75 7.61 -1.96 15.34
CA PRO A 75 7.59 -1.11 16.51
C PRO A 75 6.73 0.14 16.25
N MET A 76 5.46 -0.04 15.94
CA MET A 76 4.53 1.03 15.59
C MET A 76 3.10 0.57 15.81
N THR A 77 2.29 1.37 16.47
CA THR A 77 0.83 1.27 16.47
C THR A 77 0.29 2.14 15.35
N ILE A 78 -0.15 1.54 14.26
CA ILE A 78 -0.58 2.30 13.07
C ILE A 78 -1.87 3.05 13.37
N GLY A 79 -1.87 4.35 13.14
CA GLY A 79 -3.04 5.22 13.17
C GLY A 79 -3.58 5.53 11.79
N GLN A 80 -2.68 5.76 10.82
CA GLN A 80 -3.09 6.04 9.44
C GLN A 80 -2.03 5.57 8.45
N ILE A 81 -2.50 5.07 7.32
CA ILE A 81 -1.73 4.77 6.11
C ILE A 81 -2.34 5.60 5.00
N GLU A 82 -1.53 6.35 4.26
CA GLU A 82 -2.04 7.15 3.14
C GLU A 82 -1.00 7.30 2.02
N THR A 83 -1.48 7.39 0.78
CA THR A 83 -0.65 7.90 -0.32
C THR A 83 -0.52 9.42 -0.20
N THR A 84 0.62 9.96 -0.59
CA THR A 84 0.93 11.39 -0.55
C THR A 84 1.38 11.87 -1.92
N ALA A 85 1.52 13.19 -2.10
CA ALA A 85 1.98 13.78 -3.37
C ALA A 85 1.11 13.43 -4.59
N PHE A 86 -0.21 13.55 -4.43
CA PHE A 86 -1.19 13.32 -5.50
C PHE A 86 -0.77 13.98 -6.82
N GLY A 87 -0.73 13.20 -7.89
CA GLY A 87 -0.27 13.65 -9.20
C GLY A 87 1.21 13.41 -9.47
N VAL A 88 1.87 12.62 -8.61
CA VAL A 88 3.28 12.24 -8.75
C VAL A 88 3.43 10.78 -8.38
N GLY A 89 3.75 9.95 -9.34
CA GLY A 89 3.91 8.51 -9.15
C GLY A 89 4.13 7.81 -10.48
N GLY A 90 3.94 6.53 -10.51
CA GLY A 90 4.09 5.73 -11.73
C GLY A 90 3.35 4.42 -11.68
N VAL A 91 3.40 3.67 -12.73
CA VAL A 91 2.73 2.38 -12.85
C VAL A 91 3.57 1.30 -12.17
N ASP A 92 3.05 0.70 -11.12
CA ASP A 92 3.75 -0.26 -10.29
C ASP A 92 3.41 -1.72 -10.63
N VAL A 93 4.35 -2.59 -10.37
CA VAL A 93 4.14 -4.03 -10.40
C VAL A 93 4.42 -4.60 -9.01
N ILE A 94 3.36 -4.86 -8.26
CA ILE A 94 3.40 -5.26 -6.87
C ILE A 94 2.98 -6.72 -6.74
N THR A 95 3.81 -7.50 -6.08
CA THR A 95 3.49 -8.88 -5.71
C THR A 95 3.72 -9.06 -4.22
N THR A 96 2.70 -9.58 -3.53
CA THR A 96 2.84 -10.06 -2.16
C THR A 96 2.66 -11.59 -2.13
N GLY A 97 3.03 -12.23 -1.04
CA GLY A 97 2.96 -13.68 -0.89
C GLY A 97 1.75 -14.15 -0.11
N THR A 98 2.00 -15.02 0.86
CA THR A 98 0.98 -15.47 1.81
C THR A 98 1.01 -14.59 3.05
N GLY A 99 -0.14 -14.22 3.54
CA GLY A 99 -0.30 -13.33 4.69
C GLY A 99 -1.49 -12.42 4.51
N SER A 100 -1.68 -11.48 5.42
CA SER A 100 -2.73 -10.47 5.25
C SER A 100 -2.05 -9.15 4.94
N ASP A 101 -2.13 -8.74 3.70
CA ASP A 101 -1.37 -7.63 3.18
C ASP A 101 -2.23 -6.38 3.00
N ILE A 102 -1.61 -5.23 3.15
CA ILE A 102 -2.19 -3.93 2.85
C ILE A 102 -1.41 -3.33 1.70
N VAL A 103 -2.09 -3.04 0.58
CA VAL A 103 -1.45 -2.47 -0.61
C VAL A 103 -2.21 -1.24 -1.07
N LEU A 104 -1.49 -0.14 -1.25
CA LEU A 104 -1.94 1.06 -1.94
C LEU A 104 -1.07 1.21 -3.19
N GLY A 105 -1.66 1.09 -4.40
CA GLY A 105 -0.95 1.28 -5.66
C GLY A 105 -0.42 2.69 -5.76
N GLY A 106 -1.30 3.65 -5.82
CA GLY A 106 -0.94 5.06 -5.85
C GLY A 106 -1.33 5.76 -7.13
N HIS A 107 -0.49 6.67 -7.59
CA HIS A 107 -0.76 7.52 -8.74
C HIS A 107 -0.11 7.00 -10.01
N ASP A 108 -0.91 6.64 -11.00
CA ASP A 108 -0.42 6.11 -12.27
C ASP A 108 -0.05 7.20 -13.27
N GLU A 109 1.22 7.36 -13.58
CA GLU A 109 1.69 8.16 -14.71
C GLU A 109 2.62 7.34 -15.60
N GLY A 110 2.30 7.26 -16.88
CA GLY A 110 3.17 6.63 -17.86
C GLY A 110 2.89 5.13 -18.07
N SER A 111 3.92 4.33 -18.01
CA SER A 111 3.82 2.87 -18.14
C SER A 111 5.11 2.19 -17.65
N THR A 112 4.97 1.01 -17.08
CA THR A 112 6.09 0.18 -16.64
C THR A 112 6.17 -1.11 -17.45
N THR A 113 7.37 -1.56 -17.79
CA THR A 113 7.58 -2.79 -18.56
C THR A 113 8.40 -3.80 -17.78
N VAL A 114 7.79 -4.94 -17.47
CA VAL A 114 8.42 -6.05 -16.74
C VAL A 114 8.38 -7.31 -17.60
N ASN A 115 9.53 -7.94 -17.83
CA ASN A 115 9.64 -9.17 -18.63
C ASN A 115 8.96 -9.11 -20.02
N GLY A 116 8.94 -7.92 -20.64
CA GLY A 116 8.35 -7.69 -21.96
C GLY A 116 6.84 -7.46 -21.96
N THR A 117 6.19 -7.40 -20.80
CA THR A 117 4.81 -6.96 -20.63
C THR A 117 4.80 -5.50 -20.20
N THR A 118 4.02 -4.66 -20.90
CA THR A 118 3.86 -3.25 -20.56
C THR A 118 2.52 -3.06 -19.86
N TYR A 119 2.57 -2.41 -18.71
CA TYR A 119 1.45 -2.05 -17.85
C TYR A 119 1.17 -0.55 -17.99
N SER A 120 -0.08 -0.14 -17.96
CA SER A 120 -0.53 1.25 -18.05
C SER A 120 -1.45 1.65 -16.91
N GLY A 121 -1.52 0.88 -15.89
CA GLY A 121 -2.13 0.98 -14.60
C GLY A 121 -1.42 -0.04 -13.74
N ASP A 122 -1.60 0.01 -12.45
CA ASP A 122 -0.92 -0.87 -11.52
C ASP A 122 -1.25 -2.34 -11.75
N SER A 123 -0.24 -3.18 -11.57
CA SER A 123 -0.41 -4.62 -11.57
C SER A 123 -0.17 -5.17 -10.18
N ILE A 124 -1.23 -5.39 -9.43
CA ILE A 124 -1.18 -5.80 -8.04
C ILE A 124 -1.62 -7.25 -7.91
N ASN A 125 -0.73 -8.09 -7.42
CA ASN A 125 -1.01 -9.50 -7.14
C ASN A 125 -0.78 -9.77 -5.65
N VAL A 126 -1.85 -9.72 -4.87
CA VAL A 126 -1.81 -10.12 -3.47
C VAL A 126 -2.15 -11.61 -3.37
N GLY A 127 -1.30 -12.35 -2.71
CA GLY A 127 -1.44 -13.80 -2.62
C GLY A 127 -2.64 -14.23 -1.79
N SER A 128 -2.45 -15.15 -0.89
CA SER A 128 -3.52 -15.68 -0.05
C SER A 128 -3.51 -15.04 1.34
N GLY A 129 -4.67 -14.73 1.87
CA GLY A 129 -4.85 -14.12 3.19
C GLY A 129 -6.09 -13.25 3.22
N HIS A 130 -6.14 -12.30 4.15
CA HIS A 130 -7.16 -11.27 4.22
C HIS A 130 -6.52 -9.95 3.83
N ASN A 131 -6.67 -9.56 2.58
CA ASN A 131 -5.94 -8.44 2.03
C ASN A 131 -6.80 -7.19 1.92
N ILE A 132 -6.16 -6.03 2.02
CA ILE A 132 -6.77 -4.73 1.73
C ILE A 132 -5.98 -4.12 0.58
N VAL A 133 -6.66 -3.84 -0.53
CA VAL A 133 -6.02 -3.31 -1.74
C VAL A 133 -6.77 -2.08 -2.23
N LEU A 134 -6.05 -1.00 -2.41
CA LEU A 134 -6.47 0.17 -3.17
C LEU A 134 -5.59 0.25 -4.42
N GLY A 135 -6.19 0.24 -5.62
CA GLY A 135 -5.45 0.36 -6.87
C GLY A 135 -4.80 1.74 -7.00
N ASP A 136 -5.57 2.75 -6.74
CA ASP A 136 -5.12 4.15 -6.82
C ASP A 136 -4.77 4.75 -5.43
N ASP A 137 -4.68 6.10 -5.41
CA ASP A 137 -4.50 6.89 -4.19
C ASP A 137 -5.58 6.63 -3.14
N GLY A 138 -5.19 6.51 -1.90
CA GLY A 138 -6.12 6.28 -0.81
C GLY A 138 -5.55 6.45 0.58
N ALA A 139 -6.43 6.22 1.55
CA ALA A 139 -6.06 6.21 2.97
C ALA A 139 -6.83 5.12 3.73
N ILE A 140 -6.18 4.61 4.77
CA ILE A 140 -6.74 3.68 5.75
C ILE A 140 -6.49 4.28 7.13
N VAL A 141 -7.54 4.43 7.92
CA VAL A 141 -7.49 5.06 9.26
C VAL A 141 -7.88 4.04 10.31
N TYR A 142 -7.11 3.99 11.40
CA TYR A 142 -7.27 3.09 12.54
C TYR A 142 -7.48 3.80 13.88
N GLY A 143 -7.24 5.09 13.97
CA GLY A 143 -7.13 5.80 15.24
C GLY A 143 -8.16 6.89 15.47
N ASP A 144 -9.26 6.90 14.73
CA ASP A 144 -10.23 8.01 14.78
C ASP A 144 -11.11 7.94 16.04
N ASP A 145 -11.41 6.73 16.52
CA ASP A 145 -12.24 6.51 17.71
C ASP A 145 -11.44 6.16 18.98
N SER A 146 -10.11 6.20 18.90
CA SER A 146 -9.16 5.83 19.97
C SER A 146 -9.06 4.32 20.25
N ASP A 147 -9.50 3.49 19.32
CA ASP A 147 -9.29 2.04 19.31
C ASP A 147 -8.50 1.62 18.06
N PRO A 148 -7.16 1.53 18.09
CA PRO A 148 -6.37 1.19 16.91
C PRO A 148 -6.44 -0.30 16.53
N SER A 149 -7.34 -1.06 17.12
CA SER A 149 -7.48 -2.50 16.83
C SER A 149 -8.39 -2.80 15.64
N ASP A 150 -9.15 -1.83 15.18
CA ASP A 150 -10.01 -1.96 14.00
C ASP A 150 -9.84 -0.78 13.03
N ILE A 151 -10.41 -0.92 11.86
CA ILE A 151 -10.32 0.09 10.81
C ILE A 151 -11.55 0.99 10.89
N ASP A 152 -11.31 2.28 11.10
CA ASP A 152 -12.35 3.31 11.11
C ASP A 152 -12.78 3.71 9.70
N GLU A 153 -11.83 3.83 8.79
CA GLU A 153 -12.12 4.29 7.42
C GLU A 153 -11.17 3.67 6.40
N ILE A 154 -11.70 3.30 5.24
CA ILE A 154 -10.95 3.02 4.01
C ILE A 154 -11.52 3.92 2.92
N VAL A 155 -10.71 4.78 2.33
CA VAL A 155 -11.17 5.76 1.35
C VAL A 155 -10.21 5.87 0.17
N SER A 156 -10.75 5.86 -1.06
CA SER A 156 -10.00 6.28 -2.25
C SER A 156 -9.96 7.81 -2.30
N THR A 157 -8.78 8.37 -2.40
CA THR A 157 -8.54 9.83 -2.42
C THR A 157 -8.17 10.38 -3.78
N SER A 158 -8.11 9.53 -4.81
CA SER A 158 -7.81 9.93 -6.19
C SER A 158 -8.78 11.00 -6.69
N THR A 159 -8.28 12.22 -6.85
CA THR A 159 -9.07 13.38 -7.30
C THR A 159 -8.62 13.93 -8.66
N THR A 160 -7.52 13.46 -9.21
CA THR A 160 -6.93 13.89 -10.48
C THR A 160 -7.36 12.98 -11.63
N ASP A 161 -7.02 13.36 -12.87
CA ASP A 161 -7.30 12.53 -14.06
C ASP A 161 -6.29 11.38 -14.25
N ALA A 162 -5.43 11.15 -13.29
CA ALA A 162 -4.31 10.25 -13.36
C ALA A 162 -4.39 9.10 -12.33
N GLY A 163 -5.47 8.37 -12.32
CA GLY A 163 -5.49 7.00 -11.82
C GLY A 163 -5.29 6.06 -13.00
N GLY A 164 -4.90 4.83 -12.79
CA GLY A 164 -4.68 3.84 -13.83
C GLY A 164 -5.91 3.01 -14.18
N ALA A 165 -5.72 2.11 -15.10
CA ALA A 165 -6.63 1.00 -15.33
C ALA A 165 -5.96 -0.26 -14.76
N ASP A 166 -6.22 -0.51 -13.50
CA ASP A 166 -5.47 -1.47 -12.71
C ASP A 166 -5.86 -2.91 -12.96
N THR A 167 -4.90 -3.77 -12.75
CA THR A 167 -5.13 -5.22 -12.73
C THR A 167 -4.83 -5.75 -11.33
N ILE A 168 -5.87 -6.06 -10.57
CA ILE A 168 -5.76 -6.52 -9.20
C ILE A 168 -6.19 -7.99 -9.13
N THR A 169 -5.31 -8.84 -8.62
CA THR A 169 -5.58 -10.26 -8.40
C THR A 169 -5.32 -10.62 -6.95
N SER A 170 -6.28 -11.26 -6.31
CA SER A 170 -6.12 -11.90 -5.02
C SER A 170 -6.45 -13.39 -5.11
N LEU A 171 -5.77 -14.18 -4.29
CA LEU A 171 -6.08 -15.59 -4.04
C LEU A 171 -6.68 -15.79 -2.65
N GLY A 172 -6.98 -14.67 -1.97
CA GLY A 172 -7.46 -14.65 -0.60
C GLY A 172 -8.86 -15.21 -0.40
N VAL A 173 -9.31 -15.20 0.85
CA VAL A 173 -10.60 -15.74 1.24
C VAL A 173 -11.60 -14.67 1.66
N GLN A 174 -11.12 -13.50 2.06
CA GLN A 174 -11.94 -12.34 2.46
C GLN A 174 -11.08 -11.09 2.26
N ASP A 175 -11.25 -10.44 1.14
CA ASP A 175 -10.45 -9.27 0.80
C ASP A 175 -11.34 -8.02 0.71
N ILE A 176 -10.73 -6.87 0.94
CA ILE A 176 -11.32 -5.56 0.64
C ILE A 176 -10.52 -4.99 -0.53
N ILE A 177 -11.16 -4.82 -1.68
CA ILE A 177 -10.50 -4.35 -2.88
C ILE A 177 -11.25 -3.14 -3.43
N ILE A 178 -10.53 -2.04 -3.60
CA ILE A 178 -11.02 -0.82 -4.24
C ILE A 178 -10.15 -0.57 -5.46
N GLY A 179 -10.70 -0.70 -6.68
CA GLY A 179 -9.97 -0.41 -7.91
C GLY A 179 -9.53 1.04 -7.96
N GLY A 180 -10.46 1.92 -7.80
CA GLY A 180 -10.19 3.35 -7.83
C GLY A 180 -10.81 4.04 -9.04
N ARG A 181 -10.06 4.87 -9.73
CA ARG A 181 -10.51 5.60 -10.93
C ARG A 181 -10.19 4.80 -12.20
N PHE A 182 -10.92 5.12 -13.26
CA PHE A 182 -10.85 4.45 -14.56
C PHE A 182 -11.40 3.02 -14.55
N GLY A 183 -10.96 2.18 -15.42
CA GLY A 183 -11.60 0.88 -15.68
C GLY A 183 -10.73 -0.30 -15.28
N ASP A 184 -10.88 -0.76 -14.05
CA ASP A 184 -10.05 -1.78 -13.44
C ASP A 184 -10.50 -3.20 -13.80
N THR A 185 -9.54 -4.10 -13.71
CA THR A 185 -9.77 -5.54 -13.81
C THR A 185 -9.48 -6.18 -12.46
N ILE A 186 -10.51 -6.56 -11.73
CA ILE A 186 -10.38 -7.14 -10.39
C ILE A 186 -10.77 -8.61 -10.41
N ASN A 187 -9.89 -9.45 -9.89
CA ASN A 187 -10.14 -10.86 -9.62
C ASN A 187 -9.86 -11.14 -8.13
N GLY A 188 -10.90 -11.20 -7.33
CA GLY A 188 -10.82 -11.42 -5.89
C GLY A 188 -10.63 -12.89 -5.47
N GLY A 189 -10.53 -13.83 -6.41
CA GLY A 189 -10.40 -15.25 -6.07
C GLY A 189 -11.67 -15.89 -5.52
N ASP A 190 -11.49 -16.94 -4.75
CA ASP A 190 -12.59 -17.69 -4.12
C ASP A 190 -12.78 -17.22 -2.68
N GLY A 191 -13.84 -16.49 -2.39
CA GLY A 191 -14.10 -16.01 -1.02
C GLY A 191 -15.29 -15.07 -0.93
N ASN A 192 -15.38 -14.35 0.18
CA ASN A 192 -16.32 -13.25 0.37
C ASN A 192 -15.53 -11.93 0.23
N ASN A 193 -15.46 -11.44 -0.96
CA ASN A 193 -14.73 -10.22 -1.33
C ASN A 193 -15.70 -9.09 -1.61
#